data_a1de0999f44f815da13bf2ba9a59e8b6
#
_entry.id   a1de0999f44f815da13bf2ba9a59e8b6
#
_cell.length_a   1.000
_cell.length_b   1.000
_cell.length_c   1.000
_cell.angle_alpha   90.00
_cell.angle_beta   90.00
_cell.angle_gamma   90.00
#
_symmetry.space_group_name_H-M   'P 1'
#
loop_
_entity.id
_entity.type
_entity.pdbx_description
1 polymer ?
#
loop_
_entity_poly.entity_id
_entity_poly.type
_entity_poly.pdbx_seq_one_letter_code
_entity_poly.pdbx_strand_id
1 'polypeptide(L)'
;MPDISKKWLCVIGIGEDGWDFLSADARDLLYESEIVLGGERHLKMLPKDWEGERIIWSSPIREAVSKIVSWRPEDSASAQKIAIMASGDPLCYGIAAKLLRHLPIEEIWIKPALTTFSLMCSRIGWSLPDVETLTIHGRPLEMLHPFVQPEAKLLVLS
;
A
#
# COMPACT_ATOMS: atom_id res chain seq x y z
N MET A 1 8.85 1.94 20.39
CA MET A 1 8.28 2.41 19.11
C MET A 1 9.45 2.79 18.21
N PRO A 2 9.41 2.47 16.93
CA PRO A 2 10.45 2.97 16.02
C PRO A 2 10.41 4.50 16.00
N ASP A 3 11.58 5.11 15.93
CA ASP A 3 11.74 6.56 15.90
C ASP A 3 11.11 7.11 14.60
N ILE A 4 9.97 7.76 14.72
CA ILE A 4 9.18 8.31 13.60
C ILE A 4 9.90 9.54 13.00
N SER A 5 10.80 10.18 13.76
CA SER A 5 11.46 11.44 13.38
C SER A 5 12.35 11.31 12.13
N LYS A 6 12.79 10.10 11.78
CA LYS A 6 13.65 9.83 10.61
C LYS A 6 12.89 9.41 9.36
N LYS A 7 11.57 9.16 9.47
CA LYS A 7 10.78 8.64 8.35
C LYS A 7 10.09 9.78 7.62
N TRP A 8 10.49 9.99 6.40
CA TRP A 8 9.93 11.02 5.52
C TRP A 8 8.77 10.52 4.66
N LEU A 9 8.63 9.20 4.48
CA LEU A 9 7.64 8.59 3.63
C LEU A 9 6.72 7.68 4.44
N CYS A 10 5.41 7.86 4.28
CA CYS A 10 4.38 6.98 4.84
C CYS A 10 3.67 6.24 3.72
N VAL A 11 3.50 4.92 3.84
CA VAL A 11 2.68 4.12 2.91
C VAL A 11 1.52 3.53 3.69
N ILE A 12 0.33 4.03 3.42
CA ILE A 12 -0.88 3.75 4.19
C ILE A 12 -1.83 2.93 3.34
N GLY A 13 -2.12 1.73 3.82
CA GLY A 13 -3.15 0.88 3.26
C GLY A 13 -4.54 1.40 3.60
N ILE A 14 -5.44 1.39 2.62
CA ILE A 14 -6.84 1.76 2.82
C ILE A 14 -7.74 0.71 2.19
N GLY A 15 -8.77 0.31 2.93
CA GLY A 15 -9.81 -0.61 2.46
C GLY A 15 -10.91 0.10 1.68
N GLU A 16 -11.87 -0.69 1.20
CA GLU A 16 -13.08 -0.18 0.54
C GLU A 16 -13.94 0.67 1.48
N ASP A 17 -13.83 0.42 2.79
CA ASP A 17 -14.55 1.15 3.85
C ASP A 17 -14.07 2.60 3.99
N GLY A 18 -12.92 2.92 3.39
CA GLY A 18 -12.44 4.28 3.25
C GLY A 18 -11.88 4.91 4.52
N TRP A 19 -11.95 6.23 4.59
CA TRP A 19 -11.34 7.06 5.63
C TRP A 19 -11.75 6.69 7.05
N ASP A 20 -13.02 6.40 7.28
CA ASP A 20 -13.57 6.19 8.62
C ASP A 20 -13.03 4.91 9.30
N PHE A 21 -12.54 3.97 8.51
CA PHE A 21 -11.95 2.72 8.99
C PHE A 21 -10.42 2.75 9.12
N LEU A 22 -9.79 3.86 8.79
CA LEU A 22 -8.38 4.06 9.10
C LEU A 22 -8.20 4.18 10.62
N SER A 23 -7.11 3.60 11.13
CA SER A 23 -6.70 3.82 12.52
C SER A 23 -6.39 5.29 12.77
N ALA A 24 -6.52 5.74 14.03
CA ALA A 24 -6.26 7.13 14.39
C ALA A 24 -4.86 7.57 13.96
N ASP A 25 -3.84 6.75 14.22
CA ASP A 25 -2.47 7.04 13.84
C ASP A 25 -2.23 7.07 12.31
N ALA A 26 -2.97 6.30 11.52
CA ALA A 26 -2.91 6.39 10.06
C ALA A 26 -3.53 7.70 9.55
N ARG A 27 -4.63 8.15 10.17
CA ARG A 27 -5.24 9.45 9.87
C ARG A 27 -4.32 10.60 10.25
N ASP A 28 -3.69 10.53 11.44
CA ASP A 28 -2.75 11.55 11.90
C ASP A 28 -1.57 11.68 10.92
N LEU A 29 -1.00 10.56 10.46
CA LEU A 29 0.06 10.56 9.45
C LEU A 29 -0.37 11.21 8.13
N LEU A 30 -1.63 11.00 7.70
CA LEU A 30 -2.16 11.64 6.50
C LEU A 30 -2.37 13.13 6.72
N TYR A 31 -2.89 13.56 7.87
CA TYR A 31 -3.05 14.98 8.19
C TYR A 31 -1.71 15.72 8.32
N GLU A 32 -0.67 15.05 8.83
CA GLU A 32 0.67 15.61 8.92
C GLU A 32 1.41 15.67 7.58
N SER A 33 0.89 15.00 6.55
CA SER A 33 1.55 14.94 5.24
C SER A 33 1.22 16.19 4.41
N GLU A 34 2.24 16.76 3.78
CA GLU A 34 2.13 17.90 2.88
C GLU A 34 1.71 17.46 1.47
N ILE A 35 2.12 16.23 1.09
CA ILE A 35 1.78 15.61 -0.19
C ILE A 35 1.18 14.24 0.08
N VAL A 36 0.07 13.93 -0.59
CA VAL A 36 -0.50 12.57 -0.63
C VAL A 36 -0.58 12.09 -2.08
N LEU A 37 0.09 10.96 -2.34
CA LEU A 37 0.00 10.25 -3.62
C LEU A 37 -0.95 9.08 -3.51
N GLY A 38 -1.65 8.80 -4.61
CA GLY A 38 -2.52 7.63 -4.67
C GLY A 38 -3.20 7.49 -6.02
N GLY A 39 -3.98 6.42 -6.17
CA GLY A 39 -4.95 6.34 -7.24
C GLY A 39 -6.08 7.36 -7.01
N GLU A 40 -6.72 7.82 -8.08
CA GLU A 40 -7.79 8.81 -8.01
C GLU A 40 -8.89 8.45 -6.99
N ARG A 41 -9.25 7.16 -6.92
CA ARG A 41 -10.23 6.64 -5.96
C ARG A 41 -9.80 6.88 -4.52
N HIS A 42 -8.54 6.60 -4.20
CA HIS A 42 -8.02 6.77 -2.83
C HIS A 42 -7.94 8.24 -2.44
N LEU A 43 -7.49 9.10 -3.34
CA LEU A 43 -7.42 10.53 -3.08
C LEU A 43 -8.79 11.18 -2.85
N LYS A 44 -9.85 10.63 -3.44
CA LYS A 44 -11.24 11.04 -3.19
C LYS A 44 -11.74 10.65 -1.79
N MET A 45 -11.07 9.71 -1.10
CA MET A 45 -11.40 9.32 0.27
C MET A 45 -10.82 10.25 1.31
N LEU A 46 -9.87 11.12 0.94
CA LEU A 46 -9.33 12.15 1.83
C LEU A 46 -10.43 13.14 2.24
N PRO A 47 -10.43 13.62 3.48
CA PRO A 47 -11.36 14.65 3.92
C PRO A 47 -11.30 15.90 3.05
N LYS A 48 -12.43 16.63 2.96
CA LYS A 48 -12.51 17.84 2.15
C LYS A 48 -11.66 18.97 2.70
N ASP A 49 -11.46 19.00 4.01
CA ASP A 49 -10.66 19.97 4.77
C ASP A 49 -9.17 19.64 4.81
N TRP A 50 -8.74 18.54 4.18
CA TRP A 50 -7.32 18.27 4.04
C TRP A 50 -6.70 19.19 2.97
N GLU A 51 -5.73 20.01 3.36
CA GLU A 51 -5.20 21.13 2.57
C GLU A 51 -3.92 20.83 1.78
N GLY A 52 -3.33 19.63 1.93
CA GLY A 52 -2.10 19.27 1.24
C GLY A 52 -2.26 19.04 -0.27
N GLU A 53 -1.15 18.77 -0.95
CA GLU A 53 -1.11 18.48 -2.38
C GLU A 53 -1.53 17.05 -2.68
N ARG A 54 -2.53 16.86 -3.55
CA ARG A 54 -2.99 15.55 -4.03
C ARG A 54 -2.34 15.23 -5.37
N ILE A 55 -1.57 14.15 -5.41
CA ILE A 55 -0.91 13.70 -6.64
C ILE A 55 -1.45 12.34 -7.05
N ILE A 56 -2.09 12.28 -8.21
CA ILE A 56 -2.46 11.01 -8.83
C ILE A 56 -1.19 10.41 -9.43
N TRP A 57 -0.83 9.18 -9.04
CA TRP A 57 0.31 8.51 -9.65
C TRP A 57 0.02 8.09 -11.09
N SER A 58 1.06 8.17 -11.92
CA SER A 58 0.99 7.77 -13.32
C SER A 58 1.02 6.24 -13.48
N SER A 59 0.47 5.77 -14.58
CA SER A 59 0.72 4.43 -15.08
C SER A 59 1.81 4.50 -16.16
N PRO A 60 2.81 3.62 -16.15
CA PRO A 60 2.97 2.45 -15.26
C PRO A 60 3.51 2.82 -13.89
N ILE A 61 3.16 2.04 -12.88
CA ILE A 61 3.53 2.27 -11.46
C ILE A 61 5.04 2.43 -11.21
N ARG A 62 5.90 1.88 -12.08
CA ARG A 62 7.35 2.04 -11.99
C ARG A 62 7.79 3.52 -12.08
N GLU A 63 7.06 4.32 -12.86
CA GLU A 63 7.34 5.76 -13.00
C GLU A 63 7.01 6.50 -11.70
N ALA A 64 5.89 6.15 -11.07
CA ALA A 64 5.54 6.66 -9.76
C ALA A 64 6.62 6.29 -8.71
N VAL A 65 7.09 5.04 -8.70
CA VAL A 65 8.18 4.60 -7.81
C VAL A 65 9.45 5.42 -8.07
N SER A 66 9.87 5.60 -9.32
CA SER A 66 11.07 6.39 -9.66
C SER A 66 10.93 7.84 -9.22
N LYS A 67 9.74 8.44 -9.40
CA LYS A 67 9.44 9.80 -8.95
C LYS A 67 9.52 9.92 -7.43
N ILE A 68 8.92 8.99 -6.69
CA ILE A 68 8.95 8.98 -5.22
C ILE A 68 10.39 8.85 -4.73
N VAL A 69 11.17 7.93 -5.30
CA VAL A 69 12.59 7.74 -4.94
C VAL A 69 13.42 9.00 -5.21
N SER A 70 13.10 9.76 -6.26
CA SER A 70 13.81 11.03 -6.56
C SER A 70 13.54 12.14 -5.55
N TRP A 71 12.51 12.02 -4.73
CA TRP A 71 12.18 12.95 -3.65
C TRP A 71 12.88 12.63 -2.33
N ARG A 72 13.67 11.53 -2.31
CA ARG A 72 14.41 11.17 -1.10
C ARG A 72 15.26 12.35 -0.63
N PRO A 73 15.06 12.85 0.59
CA PRO A 73 15.79 13.98 1.13
C PRO A 73 17.24 13.60 1.47
N GLU A 74 18.15 14.58 1.40
CA GLU A 74 19.51 14.41 1.91
C GLU A 74 19.53 14.34 3.44
N ASP A 75 18.65 15.11 4.08
CA ASP A 75 18.43 15.12 5.53
C ASP A 75 16.96 14.89 5.84
N SER A 76 16.66 13.78 6.53
CA SER A 76 15.29 13.42 6.91
C SER A 76 14.66 14.34 7.98
N ALA A 77 15.46 15.08 8.73
CA ALA A 77 14.94 15.98 9.78
C ALA A 77 14.24 17.22 9.20
N SER A 78 14.63 17.65 7.99
CA SER A 78 14.03 18.78 7.26
C SER A 78 13.16 18.33 6.08
N ALA A 79 12.88 17.02 5.99
CA ALA A 79 12.19 16.45 4.86
C ALA A 79 10.71 16.81 4.84
N GLN A 80 10.22 17.11 3.64
CA GLN A 80 8.80 17.18 3.38
C GLN A 80 8.13 15.83 3.71
N LYS A 81 7.03 15.86 4.46
CA LYS A 81 6.27 14.66 4.81
C LYS A 81 5.38 14.24 3.65
N ILE A 82 5.61 13.04 3.14
CA ILE A 82 4.89 12.48 2.00
C ILE A 82 4.16 11.22 2.43
N ALA A 83 2.89 11.11 2.09
CA ALA A 83 2.12 9.89 2.27
C ALA A 83 1.70 9.27 0.92
N ILE A 84 1.57 7.98 0.92
CA ILE A 84 1.03 7.20 -0.20
C ILE A 84 -0.19 6.44 0.29
N MET A 85 -1.31 6.59 -0.39
CA MET A 85 -2.51 5.77 -0.15
C MET A 85 -2.53 4.60 -1.14
N ALA A 86 -2.57 3.39 -0.61
CA ALA A 86 -2.57 2.15 -1.39
C ALA A 86 -3.74 1.24 -0.98
N SER A 87 -4.23 0.42 -1.90
CA SER A 87 -5.29 -0.56 -1.59
C SER A 87 -4.80 -1.64 -0.64
N GLY A 88 -5.56 -1.94 0.39
CA GLY A 88 -5.33 -3.05 1.31
C GLY A 88 -3.96 -3.00 1.98
N ASP A 89 -3.23 -4.10 1.96
CA ASP A 89 -1.86 -4.15 2.48
C ASP A 89 -0.86 -3.73 1.41
N PRO A 90 -0.11 -2.62 1.62
CA PRO A 90 0.88 -2.12 0.67
C PRO A 90 2.04 -3.08 0.38
N LEU A 91 2.25 -4.09 1.23
CA LEU A 91 3.26 -5.13 1.02
C LEU A 91 2.72 -6.33 0.25
N CYS A 92 1.40 -6.53 0.23
CA CYS A 92 0.77 -7.62 -0.49
C CYS A 92 0.63 -7.29 -1.99
N TYR A 93 1.66 -7.59 -2.78
CA TYR A 93 1.79 -7.22 -4.20
C TYR A 93 1.68 -5.72 -4.48
N GLY A 94 1.80 -4.90 -3.45
CA GLY A 94 1.57 -3.47 -3.45
C GLY A 94 2.83 -2.63 -3.71
N ILE A 95 2.64 -1.31 -3.61
CA ILE A 95 3.68 -0.32 -3.91
C ILE A 95 4.81 -0.34 -2.88
N ALA A 96 4.54 -0.63 -1.60
CA ALA A 96 5.57 -0.66 -0.57
C ALA A 96 6.64 -1.72 -0.86
N ALA A 97 6.24 -2.89 -1.35
CA ALA A 97 7.20 -3.93 -1.75
C ALA A 97 8.12 -3.49 -2.91
N LYS A 98 7.66 -2.57 -3.76
CA LYS A 98 8.48 -2.00 -4.84
C LYS A 98 9.40 -0.90 -4.32
N LEU A 99 8.92 -0.04 -3.43
CA LEU A 99 9.70 1.03 -2.82
C LEU A 99 10.86 0.49 -1.97
N LEU A 100 10.63 -0.60 -1.23
CA LEU A 100 11.66 -1.25 -0.40
C LEU A 100 12.83 -1.86 -1.20
N ARG A 101 12.74 -1.93 -2.53
CA ARG A 101 13.88 -2.27 -3.39
C ARG A 101 14.85 -1.12 -3.59
N HIS A 102 14.44 0.10 -3.27
CA HIS A 102 15.17 1.35 -3.53
C HIS A 102 15.39 2.19 -2.27
N LEU A 103 14.54 2.02 -1.26
CA LEU A 103 14.55 2.80 -0.03
C LEU A 103 14.66 1.85 1.18
N PRO A 104 15.48 2.18 2.19
CA PRO A 104 15.57 1.40 3.42
C PRO A 104 14.30 1.55 4.26
N ILE A 105 13.97 0.51 5.03
CA ILE A 105 12.76 0.48 5.88
C ILE A 105 12.79 1.55 6.98
N GLU A 106 13.97 1.99 7.37
CA GLU A 106 14.19 3.04 8.37
C GLU A 106 13.64 4.40 7.94
N GLU A 107 13.46 4.60 6.63
CA GLU A 107 12.95 5.84 6.03
C GLU A 107 11.45 5.80 5.73
N ILE A 108 10.84 4.62 5.81
CA ILE A 108 9.45 4.41 5.43
C ILE A 108 8.61 3.96 6.62
N TRP A 109 7.45 4.57 6.78
CA TRP A 109 6.40 4.07 7.64
C TRP A 109 5.36 3.32 6.82
N ILE A 110 5.13 2.03 7.11
CA ILE A 110 4.13 1.22 6.40
C ILE A 110 3.01 0.85 7.36
N LYS A 111 1.79 1.25 7.03
CA LYS A 111 0.55 0.92 7.75
C LYS A 111 -0.31 0.04 6.86
N PRO A 112 -0.37 -1.28 7.12
CA PRO A 112 -1.21 -2.17 6.34
C PRO A 112 -2.69 -2.00 6.69
N ALA A 113 -3.56 -2.23 5.72
CA ALA A 113 -4.96 -2.56 5.92
C ALA A 113 -5.22 -4.04 5.56
N LEU A 114 -6.44 -4.51 5.69
CA LEU A 114 -6.80 -5.88 5.33
C LEU A 114 -6.55 -6.13 3.84
N THR A 115 -5.90 -7.25 3.55
CA THR A 115 -5.71 -7.70 2.17
C THR A 115 -7.02 -8.17 1.56
N THR A 116 -7.11 -8.14 0.23
CA THR A 116 -8.22 -8.80 -0.49
C THR A 116 -8.32 -10.27 -0.12
N PHE A 117 -7.21 -10.96 0.09
CA PHE A 117 -7.19 -12.36 0.53
C PHE A 117 -7.85 -12.56 1.89
N SER A 118 -7.53 -11.71 2.88
CA SER A 118 -8.16 -11.76 4.20
C SER A 118 -9.67 -11.52 4.11
N LEU A 119 -10.08 -10.54 3.29
CA LEU A 119 -11.50 -10.23 3.07
C LEU A 119 -12.23 -11.39 2.37
N MET A 120 -11.61 -12.00 1.36
CA MET A 120 -12.19 -13.16 0.68
C MET A 120 -12.31 -14.34 1.63
N CYS A 121 -11.25 -14.68 2.36
CA CYS A 121 -11.27 -15.77 3.33
C CYS A 121 -12.39 -15.58 4.38
N SER A 122 -12.57 -14.37 4.89
CA SER A 122 -13.63 -14.08 5.87
C SER A 122 -15.04 -14.29 5.30
N ARG A 123 -15.24 -14.00 4.00
CA ARG A 123 -16.55 -14.15 3.33
C ARG A 123 -16.91 -15.60 3.00
N ILE A 124 -15.90 -16.41 2.66
CA ILE A 124 -16.11 -17.82 2.25
C ILE A 124 -15.84 -18.82 3.38
N GLY A 125 -15.43 -18.34 4.56
CA GLY A 125 -15.16 -19.18 5.72
C GLY A 125 -13.89 -20.04 5.57
N TRP A 126 -12.89 -19.58 4.82
CA TRP A 126 -11.62 -20.29 4.71
C TRP A 126 -10.61 -19.75 5.72
N SER A 127 -9.83 -20.66 6.29
CA SER A 127 -8.68 -20.31 7.14
C SER A 127 -7.53 -19.82 6.22
N LEU A 128 -7.05 -18.60 6.44
CA LEU A 128 -6.02 -18.01 5.59
C LEU A 128 -4.71 -18.83 5.49
N PRO A 129 -4.24 -19.50 6.58
CA PRO A 129 -3.09 -20.41 6.49
C PRO A 129 -3.29 -21.63 5.59
N ASP A 130 -4.54 -22.01 5.29
CA ASP A 130 -4.87 -23.17 4.45
C ASP A 130 -5.05 -22.79 2.97
N VAL A 131 -4.73 -21.54 2.60
CA VAL A 131 -4.98 -20.98 1.28
C VAL A 131 -3.70 -20.53 0.63
N GLU A 132 -3.48 -21.00 -0.61
CA GLU A 132 -2.44 -20.43 -1.47
C GLU A 132 -2.92 -19.09 -2.05
N THR A 133 -2.16 -18.05 -1.79
CA THR A 133 -2.47 -16.69 -2.26
C THR A 133 -1.50 -16.27 -3.37
N LEU A 134 -2.05 -15.99 -4.54
CA LEU A 134 -1.27 -15.75 -5.75
C LEU A 134 -1.75 -14.48 -6.48
N THR A 135 -0.92 -13.96 -7.37
CA THR A 135 -1.32 -12.94 -8.33
C THR A 135 -0.83 -13.30 -9.71
N ILE A 136 -1.71 -13.13 -10.69
CA ILE A 136 -1.38 -13.19 -12.12
C ILE A 136 -1.46 -11.81 -12.77
N HIS A 137 -1.67 -10.74 -11.99
CA HIS A 137 -1.69 -9.38 -12.52
C HIS A 137 -0.37 -9.06 -13.23
N GLY A 138 -0.43 -8.91 -14.55
CA GLY A 138 0.75 -8.71 -15.39
C GLY A 138 1.71 -9.91 -15.47
N ARG A 139 1.21 -11.13 -15.22
CA ARG A 139 1.98 -12.39 -15.25
C ARG A 139 1.28 -13.44 -16.10
N PRO A 140 2.02 -14.41 -16.68
CA PRO A 140 1.43 -15.51 -17.42
C PRO A 140 0.54 -16.41 -16.55
N LEU A 141 -0.57 -16.88 -17.10
CA LEU A 141 -1.51 -17.77 -16.41
C LEU A 141 -0.86 -19.13 -16.05
N GLU A 142 0.11 -19.56 -16.83
CA GLU A 142 0.86 -20.81 -16.63
C GLU A 142 1.56 -20.87 -15.28
N MET A 143 1.81 -19.72 -14.64
CA MET A 143 2.37 -19.67 -13.29
C MET A 143 1.47 -20.30 -12.23
N LEU A 144 0.19 -20.51 -12.52
CA LEU A 144 -0.74 -21.20 -11.61
C LEU A 144 -0.57 -22.72 -11.61
N HIS A 145 -0.02 -23.32 -12.67
CA HIS A 145 0.04 -24.78 -12.83
C HIS A 145 0.61 -25.54 -11.63
N PRO A 146 1.70 -25.09 -10.99
CA PRO A 146 2.26 -25.80 -9.83
C PRO A 146 1.34 -25.82 -8.61
N PHE A 147 0.41 -24.86 -8.52
CA PHE A 147 -0.49 -24.67 -7.38
C PHE A 147 -1.86 -25.33 -7.57
N VAL A 148 -2.20 -25.67 -8.82
CA VAL A 148 -3.49 -26.35 -9.12
C VAL A 148 -3.34 -27.83 -8.83
N GLN A 149 -3.66 -28.20 -7.59
CA GLN A 149 -3.62 -29.57 -7.08
C GLN A 149 -5.00 -29.97 -6.60
N PRO A 150 -5.34 -31.29 -6.56
CA PRO A 150 -6.59 -31.73 -5.95
C PRO A 150 -6.74 -31.16 -4.53
N GLU A 151 -7.94 -30.68 -4.21
CA GLU A 151 -8.32 -30.10 -2.91
C GLU A 151 -7.57 -28.81 -2.51
N ALA A 152 -6.68 -28.28 -3.35
CA ALA A 152 -6.00 -27.02 -3.07
C ALA A 152 -7.00 -25.85 -3.03
N LYS A 153 -6.86 -25.01 -2.00
CA LYS A 153 -7.60 -23.75 -1.88
C LYS A 153 -6.74 -22.62 -2.43
N LEU A 154 -7.15 -22.04 -3.55
CA LEU A 154 -6.40 -20.98 -4.22
C LEU A 154 -7.21 -19.69 -4.24
N LEU A 155 -6.59 -18.58 -3.87
CA LEU A 155 -7.08 -17.23 -4.12
C LEU A 155 -6.11 -16.50 -5.05
N VAL A 156 -6.59 -16.10 -6.20
CA VAL A 156 -5.78 -15.51 -7.26
C VAL A 156 -6.28 -14.11 -7.59
N LEU A 157 -5.38 -13.12 -7.51
CA LEU A 157 -5.64 -11.76 -7.99
C LEU A 157 -5.28 -11.66 -9.48
N SER A 158 -6.18 -11.10 -10.29
CA SER A 158 -6.04 -10.92 -11.73
C SER A 158 -6.20 -9.45 -12.14
#